data_8d3b170b2ec5fe975f1ac3ee62d5a225
#
_entry.id   8d3b170b2ec5fe975f1ac3ee62d5a225
#
_cell.length_a   1.000
_cell.length_b   1.000
_cell.length_c   1.000
_cell.angle_alpha   90.00
_cell.angle_beta   90.00
_cell.angle_gamma   90.00
#
_symmetry.space_group_name_H-M   'P 1'
#
loop_
_entity.id
_entity.type
_entity.pdbx_description
1 polymer ?
#
loop_
_entity_poly.entity_id
_entity_poly.type
_entity_poly.pdbx_seq_one_letter_code
_entity_poly.pdbx_strand_id
1 'polypeptide(L)'
;MNPSHADALEPVRLLQRQRRPEEALQLLLNAGWPSPDPAAWLLRGQLEHQLGRYSDAVCSLAMAAAEPSLARDASYHLAEAQRSLGQFDQAAAWFLAALRHDPEHRFSHNSLQFTRFSATLLPRVIEAYRALVAAAPQQPFPRQLLAHYVLRSGDTAQATAINRQASRLQSRGAELLLEPADPSATLPAFLVLGVPKGGTSSLLAWLATHPQLWCHPRKELHFFDLDWQHGPDWYASHFPPFHPEALIRCGEATPNYFQLPEGPERVRALLPQARLIVLLRDPLQRALSWLQHLRRYEGLQGDPAALLLQECDQLEQLQNADPAAFEASGFRWPNALLGSCYNAPLRRWQAAVPPGQLLVLRSEQLFAAPQATLQQIAAFLGVASQWPWGDLPPFNVSPQPPPPLPAELCSRLELLLQRHSAWALSQAVVPAAADGH
;
A
#
# COMPACT_ATOMS: atom_id res chain seq x y z
N MET A 1 -40.74 0.98 -25.16
CA MET A 1 -40.10 0.21 -24.07
C MET A 1 -39.27 1.20 -23.28
N ASN A 2 -39.60 1.48 -22.02
CA ASN A 2 -38.74 2.31 -21.17
C ASN A 2 -37.42 1.56 -20.97
N PRO A 3 -36.26 2.17 -21.21
CA PRO A 3 -34.98 1.54 -20.88
C PRO A 3 -34.97 1.12 -19.41
N SER A 4 -34.35 -0.01 -19.11
CA SER A 4 -34.19 -0.43 -17.72
C SER A 4 -33.38 0.63 -16.96
N HIS A 5 -33.63 0.82 -15.64
CA HIS A 5 -32.88 1.80 -14.85
C HIS A 5 -31.36 1.60 -14.96
N ALA A 6 -30.91 0.36 -15.18
CA ALA A 6 -29.51 0.03 -15.38
C ALA A 6 -28.96 0.60 -16.70
N ASP A 7 -29.75 0.58 -17.80
CA ASP A 7 -29.35 1.11 -19.09
C ASP A 7 -29.22 2.63 -19.08
N ALA A 8 -30.05 3.29 -18.28
CA ALA A 8 -30.06 4.75 -18.15
C ALA A 8 -28.81 5.31 -17.43
N LEU A 9 -28.14 4.52 -16.55
CA LEU A 9 -26.89 4.90 -15.86
C LEU A 9 -25.62 4.59 -16.69
N GLU A 10 -25.73 3.82 -17.79
CA GLU A 10 -24.55 3.41 -18.56
C GLU A 10 -23.77 4.57 -19.19
N PRO A 11 -24.39 5.64 -19.72
CA PRO A 11 -23.65 6.82 -20.18
C PRO A 11 -22.82 7.49 -19.06
N VAL A 12 -23.33 7.54 -17.84
CA VAL A 12 -22.63 8.10 -16.69
C VAL A 12 -21.44 7.22 -16.31
N ARG A 13 -21.64 5.89 -16.27
CA ARG A 13 -20.56 4.92 -16.01
C ARG A 13 -19.48 4.96 -17.08
N LEU A 14 -19.85 5.19 -18.34
CA LEU A 14 -18.89 5.34 -19.43
C LEU A 14 -17.99 6.55 -19.21
N LEU A 15 -18.56 7.72 -18.88
CA LEU A 15 -17.78 8.92 -18.57
C LEU A 15 -16.86 8.70 -17.33
N GLN A 16 -17.35 8.00 -16.31
CA GLN A 16 -16.54 7.65 -15.14
C GLN A 16 -15.33 6.78 -15.53
N ARG A 17 -15.54 5.74 -16.38
CA ARG A 17 -14.46 4.89 -16.92
C ARG A 17 -13.48 5.69 -17.78
N GLN A 18 -13.94 6.70 -18.49
CA GLN A 18 -13.11 7.63 -19.27
C GLN A 18 -12.38 8.68 -18.40
N ARG A 19 -12.49 8.61 -17.08
CA ARG A 19 -11.89 9.55 -16.11
C ARG A 19 -12.39 10.99 -16.27
N ARG A 20 -13.67 11.17 -16.59
CA ARG A 20 -14.37 12.45 -16.74
C ARG A 20 -15.45 12.59 -15.65
N PRO A 21 -15.08 12.62 -14.36
CA PRO A 21 -16.06 12.54 -13.26
C PRO A 21 -16.95 13.79 -13.15
N GLU A 22 -16.45 14.98 -13.51
CA GLU A 22 -17.25 16.22 -13.52
C GLU A 22 -18.42 16.10 -14.49
N GLU A 23 -18.14 15.67 -15.70
CA GLU A 23 -19.17 15.52 -16.76
C GLU A 23 -20.14 14.39 -16.41
N ALA A 24 -19.62 13.28 -15.84
CA ALA A 24 -20.44 12.18 -15.36
C ALA A 24 -21.42 12.65 -14.28
N LEU A 25 -20.95 13.43 -13.31
CA LEU A 25 -21.78 13.97 -12.24
C LEU A 25 -22.82 14.96 -12.79
N GLN A 26 -22.41 15.84 -13.69
CA GLN A 26 -23.33 16.80 -14.32
C GLN A 26 -24.42 16.08 -15.12
N LEU A 27 -24.06 15.04 -15.90
CA LEU A 27 -25.01 14.24 -16.66
C LEU A 27 -26.01 13.56 -15.70
N LEU A 28 -25.53 12.99 -14.59
CA LEU A 28 -26.36 12.35 -13.58
C LEU A 28 -27.32 13.34 -12.92
N LEU A 29 -26.88 14.53 -12.57
CA LEU A 29 -27.72 15.57 -11.94
C LEU A 29 -28.77 16.14 -12.91
N ASN A 30 -28.44 16.29 -14.20
CA ASN A 30 -29.34 16.84 -15.21
C ASN A 30 -30.41 15.84 -15.66
N ALA A 31 -30.22 14.56 -15.43
CA ALA A 31 -31.14 13.51 -15.90
C ALA A 31 -32.50 13.51 -15.16
N GLY A 32 -32.69 14.35 -14.14
CA GLY A 32 -33.97 14.53 -13.47
C GLY A 32 -34.56 13.22 -12.91
N TRP A 33 -33.71 12.38 -12.34
CA TRP A 33 -34.12 11.05 -11.86
C TRP A 33 -35.35 11.13 -10.97
N PRO A 34 -36.39 10.34 -11.26
CA PRO A 34 -37.48 10.18 -10.32
C PRO A 34 -36.94 9.61 -9.01
N SER A 35 -37.31 10.22 -7.91
CA SER A 35 -36.94 9.84 -6.52
C SER A 35 -37.03 8.34 -6.25
N PRO A 36 -36.23 7.81 -5.38
CA PRO A 36 -34.78 7.74 -5.21
C PRO A 36 -34.26 6.38 -5.75
N ASP A 37 -33.59 6.39 -6.90
CA ASP A 37 -32.88 5.19 -7.37
C ASP A 37 -31.61 4.99 -6.53
N PRO A 38 -31.50 3.92 -5.71
CA PRO A 38 -30.32 3.65 -4.90
C PRO A 38 -29.03 3.49 -5.72
N ALA A 39 -29.10 2.96 -6.95
CA ALA A 39 -27.95 2.82 -7.84
C ALA A 39 -27.45 4.17 -8.34
N ALA A 40 -28.35 5.13 -8.58
CA ALA A 40 -27.98 6.50 -8.91
C ALA A 40 -27.31 7.21 -7.72
N TRP A 41 -27.79 6.99 -6.49
CA TRP A 41 -27.16 7.50 -5.27
C TRP A 41 -25.76 6.91 -5.06
N LEU A 42 -25.57 5.62 -5.28
CA LEU A 42 -24.25 4.99 -5.20
C LEU A 42 -23.28 5.63 -6.19
N LEU A 43 -23.67 5.73 -7.46
CA LEU A 43 -22.85 6.29 -8.51
C LEU A 43 -22.54 7.78 -8.26
N ARG A 44 -23.55 8.56 -7.81
CA ARG A 44 -23.37 9.95 -7.42
C ARG A 44 -22.33 10.10 -6.31
N GLY A 45 -22.44 9.34 -5.25
CA GLY A 45 -21.49 9.41 -4.15
C GLY A 45 -20.07 8.97 -4.53
N GLN A 46 -19.94 8.01 -5.44
CA GLN A 46 -18.63 7.63 -6.00
C GLN A 46 -18.00 8.78 -6.80
N LEU A 47 -18.77 9.48 -7.63
CA LEU A 47 -18.32 10.63 -8.40
C LEU A 47 -17.97 11.82 -7.51
N GLU A 48 -18.82 12.12 -6.52
CA GLU A 48 -18.57 13.17 -5.53
C GLU A 48 -17.28 12.91 -4.75
N HIS A 49 -17.03 11.65 -4.34
CA HIS A 49 -15.78 11.25 -3.70
C HIS A 49 -14.58 11.43 -4.64
N GLN A 50 -14.69 11.02 -5.90
CA GLN A 50 -13.63 11.23 -6.91
C GLN A 50 -13.29 12.70 -7.09
N LEU A 51 -14.28 13.59 -6.98
CA LEU A 51 -14.12 15.05 -7.11
C LEU A 51 -13.67 15.76 -5.82
N GLY A 52 -13.44 15.00 -4.75
CA GLY A 52 -13.05 15.56 -3.44
C GLY A 52 -14.21 16.20 -2.69
N ARG A 53 -15.48 16.02 -3.12
CA ARG A 53 -16.69 16.48 -2.47
C ARG A 53 -17.12 15.47 -1.40
N TYR A 54 -16.28 15.27 -0.40
CA TYR A 54 -16.42 14.15 0.54
C TYR A 54 -17.68 14.22 1.38
N SER A 55 -18.09 15.43 1.81
CA SER A 55 -19.33 15.61 2.60
C SER A 55 -20.58 15.26 1.79
N ASP A 56 -20.63 15.65 0.52
CA ASP A 56 -21.74 15.32 -0.38
C ASP A 56 -21.78 13.82 -0.64
N ALA A 57 -20.60 13.22 -0.87
CA ALA A 57 -20.45 11.78 -1.05
C ALA A 57 -20.98 10.97 0.15
N VAL A 58 -20.72 11.42 1.39
CA VAL A 58 -21.26 10.77 2.60
C VAL A 58 -22.80 10.78 2.56
N CYS A 59 -23.44 11.90 2.21
CA CYS A 59 -24.89 11.98 2.12
C CYS A 59 -25.46 11.05 1.05
N SER A 60 -24.88 11.09 -0.17
CA SER A 60 -25.33 10.25 -1.30
C SER A 60 -25.16 8.76 -1.01
N LEU A 61 -24.01 8.36 -0.45
CA LEU A 61 -23.71 6.95 -0.15
C LEU A 61 -24.54 6.41 1.02
N ALA A 62 -24.88 7.25 2.01
CA ALA A 62 -25.77 6.84 3.09
C ALA A 62 -27.17 6.48 2.56
N MET A 63 -27.68 7.22 1.56
CA MET A 63 -28.94 6.88 0.90
C MET A 63 -28.86 5.53 0.16
N ALA A 64 -27.75 5.27 -0.53
CA ALA A 64 -27.53 4.01 -1.23
C ALA A 64 -27.38 2.81 -0.29
N ALA A 65 -26.78 3.01 0.89
CA ALA A 65 -26.52 1.93 1.87
C ALA A 65 -27.80 1.36 2.52
N ALA A 66 -28.92 2.04 2.40
CA ALA A 66 -30.21 1.55 2.85
C ALA A 66 -30.78 0.41 1.96
N GLU A 67 -30.27 0.28 0.72
CA GLU A 67 -30.69 -0.77 -0.20
C GLU A 67 -29.83 -2.04 0.01
N PRO A 68 -30.44 -3.18 0.42
CA PRO A 68 -29.68 -4.40 0.76
C PRO A 68 -28.78 -4.91 -0.36
N SER A 69 -29.20 -4.80 -1.63
CA SER A 69 -28.44 -5.27 -2.79
C SER A 69 -27.18 -4.44 -3.06
N LEU A 70 -27.11 -3.21 -2.58
CA LEU A 70 -26.00 -2.26 -2.72
C LEU A 70 -25.23 -2.04 -1.42
N ALA A 71 -25.73 -2.59 -0.31
CA ALA A 71 -25.23 -2.29 1.04
C ALA A 71 -23.73 -2.52 1.22
N ARG A 72 -23.15 -3.56 0.58
CA ARG A 72 -21.71 -3.80 0.59
C ARG A 72 -20.93 -2.64 -0.03
N ASP A 73 -21.23 -2.32 -1.29
CA ASP A 73 -20.49 -1.33 -2.06
C ASP A 73 -20.71 0.07 -1.49
N ALA A 74 -21.95 0.40 -1.15
CA ALA A 74 -22.29 1.67 -0.52
C ALA A 74 -21.58 1.85 0.83
N SER A 75 -21.56 0.83 1.69
CA SER A 75 -20.85 0.87 2.98
C SER A 75 -19.34 1.04 2.78
N TYR A 76 -18.74 0.36 1.80
CA TYR A 76 -17.32 0.52 1.49
C TYR A 76 -17.00 1.95 1.03
N HIS A 77 -17.74 2.48 0.06
CA HIS A 77 -17.49 3.85 -0.44
C HIS A 77 -17.82 4.93 0.59
N LEU A 78 -18.83 4.72 1.44
CA LEU A 78 -19.15 5.61 2.56
C LEU A 78 -18.01 5.65 3.58
N ALA A 79 -17.42 4.49 3.89
CA ALA A 79 -16.24 4.41 4.74
C ALA A 79 -15.04 5.17 4.14
N GLU A 80 -14.80 5.02 2.84
CA GLU A 80 -13.73 5.75 2.13
C GLU A 80 -13.97 7.29 2.19
N ALA A 81 -15.20 7.74 1.99
CA ALA A 81 -15.54 9.17 2.05
C ALA A 81 -15.35 9.74 3.48
N GLN A 82 -15.79 9.01 4.51
CA GLN A 82 -15.58 9.40 5.90
C GLN A 82 -14.09 9.39 6.29
N ARG A 83 -13.32 8.43 5.79
CA ARG A 83 -11.86 8.41 6.01
C ARG A 83 -11.19 9.64 5.39
N SER A 84 -11.61 10.06 4.19
CA SER A 84 -11.13 11.28 3.54
C SER A 84 -11.49 12.57 4.31
N LEU A 85 -12.56 12.54 5.11
CA LEU A 85 -12.91 13.61 6.05
C LEU A 85 -12.17 13.54 7.40
N GLY A 86 -11.33 12.53 7.63
CA GLY A 86 -10.68 12.30 8.92
C GLY A 86 -11.61 11.67 9.97
N GLN A 87 -12.78 11.21 9.60
CA GLN A 87 -13.78 10.58 10.50
C GLN A 87 -13.49 9.08 10.64
N PHE A 88 -12.33 8.75 11.23
CA PHE A 88 -11.76 7.40 11.19
C PHE A 88 -12.58 6.34 11.91
N ASP A 89 -13.24 6.67 13.03
CA ASP A 89 -14.08 5.71 13.76
C ASP A 89 -15.34 5.35 12.98
N GLN A 90 -15.97 6.34 12.35
CA GLN A 90 -17.11 6.11 11.46
C GLN A 90 -16.71 5.30 10.24
N ALA A 91 -15.57 5.64 9.64
CA ALA A 91 -15.03 4.88 8.51
C ALA A 91 -14.80 3.40 8.89
N ALA A 92 -14.17 3.13 10.04
CA ALA A 92 -13.95 1.76 10.51
C ALA A 92 -15.27 1.01 10.73
N ALA A 93 -16.29 1.66 11.30
CA ALA A 93 -17.61 1.06 11.50
C ALA A 93 -18.28 0.67 10.18
N TRP A 94 -18.13 1.49 9.13
CA TRP A 94 -18.69 1.20 7.82
C TRP A 94 -17.88 0.16 7.03
N PHE A 95 -16.55 0.10 7.17
CA PHE A 95 -15.78 -1.04 6.64
C PHE A 95 -16.22 -2.37 7.26
N LEU A 96 -16.46 -2.39 8.59
CA LEU A 96 -17.01 -3.57 9.25
C LEU A 96 -18.44 -3.89 8.76
N ALA A 97 -19.25 -2.87 8.42
CA ALA A 97 -20.55 -3.10 7.81
C ALA A 97 -20.44 -3.75 6.44
N ALA A 98 -19.53 -3.28 5.57
CA ALA A 98 -19.28 -3.90 4.28
C ALA A 98 -18.83 -5.37 4.43
N LEU A 99 -17.96 -5.68 5.41
CA LEU A 99 -17.51 -7.04 5.70
C LEU A 99 -18.60 -7.98 6.27
N ARG A 100 -19.64 -7.45 6.87
CA ARG A 100 -20.82 -8.26 7.24
C ARG A 100 -21.63 -8.71 6.02
N HIS A 101 -21.65 -7.90 4.95
CA HIS A 101 -22.31 -8.24 3.70
C HIS A 101 -21.46 -9.14 2.79
N ASP A 102 -20.13 -8.93 2.82
CA ASP A 102 -19.17 -9.72 2.07
C ASP A 102 -17.88 -9.92 2.91
N PRO A 103 -17.78 -11.05 3.63
CA PRO A 103 -16.63 -11.39 4.46
C PRO A 103 -15.29 -11.49 3.70
N GLU A 104 -15.33 -11.63 2.37
CA GLU A 104 -14.14 -11.75 1.53
C GLU A 104 -13.77 -10.44 0.82
N HIS A 105 -14.48 -9.34 1.09
CA HIS A 105 -14.26 -8.06 0.43
C HIS A 105 -12.87 -7.47 0.77
N ARG A 106 -11.88 -7.82 -0.05
CA ARG A 106 -10.46 -7.47 0.14
C ARG A 106 -10.21 -5.97 0.31
N PHE A 107 -10.96 -5.13 -0.39
CA PHE A 107 -10.80 -3.68 -0.28
C PHE A 107 -11.20 -3.17 1.10
N SER A 108 -12.28 -3.66 1.71
CA SER A 108 -12.67 -3.30 3.07
C SER A 108 -11.64 -3.75 4.10
N HIS A 109 -11.12 -4.96 3.98
CA HIS A 109 -10.05 -5.45 4.85
C HIS A 109 -8.81 -4.57 4.77
N ASN A 110 -8.34 -4.29 3.56
CA ASN A 110 -7.14 -3.47 3.35
C ASN A 110 -7.33 -2.04 3.86
N SER A 111 -8.48 -1.43 3.56
CA SER A 111 -8.77 -0.06 3.99
C SER A 111 -8.88 0.04 5.51
N LEU A 112 -9.55 -0.91 6.17
CA LEU A 112 -9.68 -0.93 7.62
C LEU A 112 -8.32 -1.10 8.32
N GLN A 113 -7.43 -1.94 7.77
CA GLN A 113 -6.08 -2.15 8.29
C GLN A 113 -5.30 -0.82 8.40
N PHE A 114 -5.45 0.06 7.41
CA PHE A 114 -4.74 1.34 7.36
C PHE A 114 -5.56 2.51 7.94
N THR A 115 -6.73 2.26 8.51
CA THR A 115 -7.54 3.31 9.14
C THR A 115 -7.15 3.52 10.60
N ARG A 116 -6.90 4.77 10.99
CA ARG A 116 -6.47 5.17 12.34
C ARG A 116 -7.64 5.35 13.29
N PHE A 117 -8.46 4.34 13.48
CA PHE A 117 -9.56 4.42 14.44
C PHE A 117 -9.08 4.40 15.90
N SER A 118 -9.92 4.90 16.82
CA SER A 118 -9.61 5.04 18.23
C SER A 118 -9.44 3.70 18.96
N ALA A 119 -8.71 3.72 20.08
CA ALA A 119 -8.53 2.53 20.92
C ALA A 119 -9.86 1.99 21.48
N THR A 120 -10.87 2.85 21.65
CA THR A 120 -12.20 2.46 22.14
C THR A 120 -12.96 1.56 21.16
N LEU A 121 -12.67 1.66 19.88
CA LEU A 121 -13.30 0.81 18.85
C LEU A 121 -12.60 -0.54 18.68
N LEU A 122 -11.34 -0.67 19.12
CA LEU A 122 -10.51 -1.84 18.92
C LEU A 122 -11.15 -3.17 19.41
N PRO A 123 -11.77 -3.26 20.60
CA PRO A 123 -12.43 -4.49 21.04
C PRO A 123 -13.52 -4.96 20.07
N ARG A 124 -14.31 -4.02 19.55
CA ARG A 124 -15.38 -4.32 18.58
C ARG A 124 -14.81 -4.82 17.22
N VAL A 125 -13.68 -4.27 16.79
CA VAL A 125 -12.98 -4.72 15.57
C VAL A 125 -12.46 -6.15 15.79
N ILE A 126 -11.83 -6.43 16.93
CA ILE A 126 -11.35 -7.78 17.29
C ILE A 126 -12.48 -8.79 17.30
N GLU A 127 -13.63 -8.45 17.92
CA GLU A 127 -14.80 -9.33 17.96
C GLU A 127 -15.35 -9.62 16.56
N ALA A 128 -15.47 -8.61 15.70
CA ALA A 128 -15.89 -8.77 14.32
C ALA A 128 -14.95 -9.72 13.56
N TYR A 129 -13.63 -9.57 13.70
CA TYR A 129 -12.67 -10.47 13.07
C TYR A 129 -12.66 -11.88 13.64
N ARG A 130 -12.95 -12.06 14.95
CA ARG A 130 -13.17 -13.39 15.53
C ARG A 130 -14.37 -14.09 14.87
N ALA A 131 -15.46 -13.36 14.66
CA ALA A 131 -16.63 -13.88 13.94
C ALA A 131 -16.32 -14.24 12.49
N LEU A 132 -15.58 -13.41 11.76
CA LEU A 132 -15.14 -13.69 10.38
C LEU A 132 -14.27 -14.95 10.31
N VAL A 133 -13.32 -15.11 11.24
CA VAL A 133 -12.45 -16.30 11.34
C VAL A 133 -13.25 -17.55 11.68
N ALA A 134 -14.25 -17.43 12.56
CA ALA A 134 -15.12 -18.56 12.91
C ALA A 134 -16.00 -18.99 11.73
N ALA A 135 -16.51 -18.04 10.95
CA ALA A 135 -17.34 -18.32 9.77
C ALA A 135 -16.54 -18.94 8.61
N ALA A 136 -15.25 -18.59 8.47
CA ALA A 136 -14.38 -19.07 7.40
C ALA A 136 -13.00 -19.51 7.95
N PRO A 137 -12.92 -20.63 8.70
CA PRO A 137 -11.71 -21.02 9.43
C PRO A 137 -10.52 -21.38 8.55
N GLN A 138 -10.73 -21.69 7.27
CA GLN A 138 -9.67 -22.00 6.31
C GLN A 138 -9.16 -20.76 5.58
N GLN A 139 -9.76 -19.58 5.80
CA GLN A 139 -9.32 -18.33 5.18
C GLN A 139 -8.19 -17.70 6.02
N PRO A 140 -6.97 -17.58 5.47
CA PRO A 140 -5.82 -17.08 6.23
C PRO A 140 -5.87 -15.56 6.46
N PHE A 141 -6.37 -14.79 5.49
CA PHE A 141 -6.27 -13.34 5.50
C PHE A 141 -7.06 -12.65 6.64
N PRO A 142 -8.33 -12.99 6.93
CA PRO A 142 -9.02 -12.46 8.12
C PRO A 142 -8.31 -12.82 9.42
N ARG A 143 -7.67 -14.01 9.49
CA ARG A 143 -6.89 -14.45 10.65
C ARG A 143 -5.63 -13.62 10.85
N GLN A 144 -4.93 -13.24 9.79
CA GLN A 144 -3.78 -12.33 9.88
C GLN A 144 -4.18 -10.95 10.39
N LEU A 145 -5.33 -10.43 9.94
CA LEU A 145 -5.85 -9.16 10.43
C LEU A 145 -6.33 -9.25 11.87
N LEU A 146 -6.92 -10.37 12.28
CA LEU A 146 -7.22 -10.62 13.69
C LEU A 146 -5.95 -10.54 14.55
N ALA A 147 -4.86 -11.20 14.12
CA ALA A 147 -3.57 -11.13 14.81
C ALA A 147 -3.05 -9.68 14.91
N HIS A 148 -3.15 -8.91 13.83
CA HIS A 148 -2.78 -7.49 13.84
C HIS A 148 -3.57 -6.67 14.87
N TYR A 149 -4.89 -6.87 14.99
CA TYR A 149 -5.69 -6.13 15.96
C TYR A 149 -5.49 -6.63 17.40
N VAL A 150 -5.26 -7.93 17.60
CA VAL A 150 -4.88 -8.50 18.90
C VAL A 150 -3.52 -7.94 19.36
N LEU A 151 -2.55 -7.80 18.45
CA LEU A 151 -1.28 -7.14 18.76
C LEU A 151 -1.51 -5.70 19.26
N ARG A 152 -2.35 -4.93 18.56
CA ARG A 152 -2.71 -3.56 18.96
C ARG A 152 -3.38 -3.49 20.33
N SER A 153 -4.01 -4.56 20.81
CA SER A 153 -4.55 -4.65 22.18
C SER A 153 -3.51 -5.00 23.23
N GLY A 154 -2.25 -5.27 22.83
CA GLY A 154 -1.12 -5.55 23.72
C GLY A 154 -0.84 -7.04 23.94
N ASP A 155 -1.65 -7.96 23.39
CA ASP A 155 -1.43 -9.40 23.55
C ASP A 155 -0.56 -9.97 22.41
N THR A 156 0.75 -9.78 22.53
CA THR A 156 1.75 -10.26 21.54
C THR A 156 1.75 -11.79 21.46
N ALA A 157 1.57 -12.50 22.55
CA ALA A 157 1.62 -13.96 22.55
C ALA A 157 0.44 -14.56 21.78
N GLN A 158 -0.78 -14.07 22.04
CA GLN A 158 -1.98 -14.49 21.31
C GLN A 158 -1.88 -14.11 19.82
N ALA A 159 -1.43 -12.89 19.52
CA ALA A 159 -1.23 -12.42 18.15
C ALA A 159 -0.24 -13.32 17.37
N THR A 160 0.89 -13.68 18.00
CA THR A 160 1.89 -14.60 17.42
C THR A 160 1.29 -15.97 17.12
N ALA A 161 0.53 -16.53 18.06
CA ALA A 161 -0.13 -17.84 17.88
C ALA A 161 -1.14 -17.81 16.71
N ILE A 162 -1.94 -16.74 16.61
CA ILE A 162 -2.91 -16.56 15.52
C ILE A 162 -2.20 -16.41 14.17
N ASN A 163 -1.10 -15.64 14.09
CA ASN A 163 -0.33 -15.50 12.86
C ASN A 163 0.30 -16.83 12.40
N ARG A 164 0.87 -17.61 13.32
CA ARG A 164 1.40 -18.95 12.98
C ARG A 164 0.34 -19.86 12.37
N GLN A 165 -0.90 -19.80 12.87
CA GLN A 165 -2.00 -20.54 12.27
C GLN A 165 -2.33 -20.01 10.87
N ALA A 166 -2.36 -18.69 10.68
CA ALA A 166 -2.64 -18.07 9.38
C ALA A 166 -1.56 -18.39 8.34
N SER A 167 -0.29 -18.29 8.71
CA SER A 167 0.83 -18.56 7.79
C SER A 167 0.84 -20.03 7.33
N ARG A 168 0.53 -20.98 8.22
CA ARG A 168 0.39 -22.40 7.84
C ARG A 168 -0.73 -22.64 6.83
N LEU A 169 -1.86 -21.95 6.92
CA LEU A 169 -2.95 -22.03 5.95
C LEU A 169 -2.58 -21.47 4.57
N GLN A 170 -1.55 -20.64 4.49
CA GLN A 170 -1.08 -20.04 3.23
C GLN A 170 0.00 -20.84 2.52
N SER A 171 0.52 -21.88 3.14
CA SER A 171 1.51 -22.74 2.51
C SER A 171 0.90 -23.49 1.34
N ARG A 172 1.54 -23.39 0.21
CA ARG A 172 1.20 -24.20 -0.96
C ARG A 172 1.79 -25.61 -0.77
N GLY A 173 0.97 -26.58 -0.40
CA GLY A 173 1.39 -27.94 -0.15
C GLY A 173 1.84 -28.15 1.30
N ALA A 174 0.95 -28.69 2.16
CA ALA A 174 1.24 -28.99 3.57
C ALA A 174 2.47 -29.90 3.76
N GLU A 175 2.77 -30.70 2.76
CA GLU A 175 3.90 -31.67 2.74
C GLU A 175 5.29 -31.00 2.82
N LEU A 176 5.37 -29.71 2.47
CA LEU A 176 6.64 -28.97 2.44
C LEU A 176 6.84 -28.05 3.66
N LEU A 177 6.00 -28.20 4.68
CA LEU A 177 6.15 -27.45 5.92
C LEU A 177 7.03 -28.18 6.92
N LEU A 178 7.98 -27.43 7.50
CA LEU A 178 8.69 -27.86 8.70
C LEU A 178 7.79 -27.68 9.92
N GLU A 179 7.83 -28.63 10.85
CA GLU A 179 7.48 -28.31 12.22
C GLU A 179 8.59 -27.40 12.79
N PRO A 180 8.28 -26.17 13.18
CA PRO A 180 9.31 -25.20 13.53
C PRO A 180 10.00 -25.59 14.84
N ALA A 181 11.13 -26.26 14.73
CA ALA A 181 12.08 -26.37 15.83
C ALA A 181 12.87 -25.06 16.03
N ASP A 182 12.98 -24.26 14.97
CA ASP A 182 13.70 -22.98 14.95
C ASP A 182 12.89 -21.90 14.24
N PRO A 183 12.43 -20.85 14.96
CA PRO A 183 11.75 -19.70 14.35
C PRO A 183 12.57 -18.98 13.29
N SER A 184 13.91 -19.00 13.37
CA SER A 184 14.78 -18.33 12.41
C SER A 184 14.70 -18.95 11.01
N ALA A 185 14.31 -20.22 10.89
CA ALA A 185 14.12 -20.91 9.61
C ALA A 185 12.97 -20.35 8.76
N THR A 186 12.13 -19.51 9.33
CA THR A 186 10.93 -18.94 8.67
C THR A 186 11.07 -17.46 8.30
N LEU A 187 12.22 -16.84 8.55
CA LEU A 187 12.46 -15.43 8.26
C LEU A 187 12.52 -15.17 6.75
N PRO A 188 12.11 -13.96 6.30
CA PRO A 188 12.08 -13.66 4.88
C PRO A 188 13.49 -13.61 4.25
N ALA A 189 13.60 -14.16 3.04
CA ALA A 189 14.82 -14.16 2.25
C ALA A 189 15.01 -12.85 1.46
N PHE A 190 13.95 -12.06 1.29
CA PHE A 190 14.03 -10.76 0.62
C PHE A 190 13.04 -9.74 1.19
N LEU A 191 13.42 -8.46 1.04
CA LEU A 191 12.59 -7.31 1.41
C LEU A 191 12.52 -6.32 0.25
N VAL A 192 11.33 -5.76 0.00
CA VAL A 192 11.15 -4.56 -0.82
C VAL A 192 11.05 -3.36 0.12
N LEU A 193 12.17 -2.64 0.26
CA LEU A 193 12.36 -1.60 1.27
C LEU A 193 11.61 -0.29 0.97
N GLY A 194 11.27 -0.04 -0.29
CA GLY A 194 10.71 1.24 -0.69
C GLY A 194 10.78 1.49 -2.19
N VAL A 195 10.37 2.69 -2.65
CA VAL A 195 9.87 3.81 -1.81
C VAL A 195 8.34 3.81 -1.80
N PRO A 196 7.69 4.41 -0.79
CA PRO A 196 6.24 4.60 -0.83
C PRO A 196 5.85 5.33 -2.12
N LYS A 197 4.81 4.86 -2.82
CA LYS A 197 4.36 5.37 -4.14
C LYS A 197 5.33 5.09 -5.31
N GLY A 198 6.34 4.24 -5.10
CA GLY A 198 7.28 3.77 -6.13
C GLY A 198 6.80 2.56 -6.95
N GLY A 199 5.58 2.05 -6.72
CA GLY A 199 5.08 0.87 -7.44
C GLY A 199 5.32 -0.46 -6.72
N THR A 200 5.73 -0.44 -5.46
CA THR A 200 6.01 -1.64 -4.65
C THR A 200 4.81 -2.61 -4.52
N SER A 201 3.56 -2.11 -4.61
CA SER A 201 2.37 -2.96 -4.60
C SER A 201 2.25 -3.78 -5.89
N SER A 202 2.49 -3.17 -7.05
CA SER A 202 2.52 -3.87 -8.33
C SER A 202 3.65 -4.88 -8.35
N LEU A 203 4.85 -4.48 -7.93
CA LEU A 203 6.00 -5.38 -7.86
C LEU A 203 5.70 -6.60 -6.99
N LEU A 204 5.20 -6.41 -5.76
CA LEU A 204 4.92 -7.54 -4.85
C LEU A 204 3.85 -8.48 -5.42
N ALA A 205 2.78 -7.92 -6.02
CA ALA A 205 1.73 -8.71 -6.63
C ALA A 205 2.24 -9.53 -7.83
N TRP A 206 3.11 -8.95 -8.66
CA TRP A 206 3.73 -9.64 -9.78
C TRP A 206 4.70 -10.73 -9.32
N LEU A 207 5.56 -10.44 -8.33
CA LEU A 207 6.45 -11.45 -7.74
C LEU A 207 5.69 -12.62 -7.12
N ALA A 208 4.51 -12.39 -6.54
CA ALA A 208 3.68 -13.43 -5.96
C ALA A 208 3.13 -14.44 -6.99
N THR A 209 3.20 -14.16 -8.30
CA THR A 209 2.82 -15.12 -9.35
C THR A 209 3.90 -16.16 -9.63
N HIS A 210 5.15 -15.92 -9.18
CA HIS A 210 6.26 -16.83 -9.39
C HIS A 210 6.20 -18.02 -8.42
N PRO A 211 6.33 -19.28 -8.89
CA PRO A 211 6.15 -20.47 -8.05
C PRO A 211 7.19 -20.62 -6.93
N GLN A 212 8.38 -20.09 -7.11
CA GLN A 212 9.47 -20.13 -6.12
C GLN A 212 9.49 -18.90 -5.19
N LEU A 213 8.56 -17.97 -5.34
CA LEU A 213 8.43 -16.80 -4.48
C LEU A 213 7.13 -16.86 -3.67
N TRP A 214 7.25 -16.69 -2.38
CA TRP A 214 6.12 -16.49 -1.51
C TRP A 214 6.16 -15.05 -0.98
N CYS A 215 5.22 -14.24 -1.42
CA CYS A 215 5.10 -12.86 -0.98
C CYS A 215 4.00 -12.75 0.07
N HIS A 216 4.30 -12.06 1.18
CA HIS A 216 3.32 -11.90 2.25
C HIS A 216 2.05 -11.21 1.73
N PRO A 217 0.85 -11.81 1.85
CA PRO A 217 -0.39 -11.29 1.25
C PRO A 217 -0.91 -10.03 1.97
N ARG A 218 -0.63 -9.87 3.26
CA ARG A 218 -0.79 -8.62 3.96
C ARG A 218 0.42 -7.76 3.63
N LYS A 219 0.20 -6.69 2.87
CA LYS A 219 1.21 -5.72 2.55
C LYS A 219 1.52 -4.85 3.79
N GLU A 220 2.80 -4.43 3.88
CA GLU A 220 3.28 -3.50 4.89
C GLU A 220 3.14 -4.07 6.32
N LEU A 221 4.03 -5.01 6.65
CA LEU A 221 4.08 -5.63 7.97
C LEU A 221 4.51 -4.65 9.05
N HIS A 222 5.30 -3.63 8.70
CA HIS A 222 5.80 -2.61 9.60
C HIS A 222 6.61 -3.14 10.79
N PHE A 223 7.28 -4.29 10.63
CA PHE A 223 8.05 -4.86 11.71
C PHE A 223 9.25 -4.00 12.10
N PHE A 224 10.09 -3.61 11.13
CA PHE A 224 11.32 -2.88 11.43
C PHE A 224 11.09 -1.44 11.85
N ASP A 225 9.98 -0.80 11.49
CA ASP A 225 9.65 0.58 11.86
C ASP A 225 8.72 0.70 13.07
N LEU A 226 7.64 -0.07 13.15
CA LEU A 226 6.62 0.09 14.19
C LEU A 226 6.60 -1.05 15.22
N ASP A 227 6.91 -2.29 14.82
CA ASP A 227 6.67 -3.50 15.62
C ASP A 227 7.97 -4.18 16.08
N TRP A 228 9.13 -3.54 15.94
CA TRP A 228 10.44 -4.08 16.29
C TRP A 228 10.51 -4.59 17.74
N GLN A 229 9.86 -3.92 18.68
CA GLN A 229 9.80 -4.29 20.09
C GLN A 229 9.11 -5.63 20.37
N HIS A 230 8.32 -6.15 19.41
CA HIS A 230 7.64 -7.44 19.57
C HIS A 230 8.53 -8.64 19.30
N GLY A 231 9.75 -8.40 18.80
CA GLY A 231 10.80 -9.40 18.67
C GLY A 231 10.69 -10.31 17.44
N PRO A 232 11.73 -11.12 17.22
CA PRO A 232 11.87 -11.94 16.01
C PRO A 232 10.78 -13.01 15.89
N ASP A 233 10.29 -13.58 17.00
CA ASP A 233 9.24 -14.61 16.98
C ASP A 233 7.91 -14.08 16.43
N TRP A 234 7.58 -12.81 16.76
CA TRP A 234 6.44 -12.12 16.17
C TRP A 234 6.61 -12.00 14.66
N TYR A 235 7.77 -11.52 14.20
CA TYR A 235 8.03 -11.35 12.79
C TYR A 235 8.05 -12.68 12.03
N ALA A 236 8.72 -13.69 12.56
CA ALA A 236 8.77 -15.03 11.97
C ALA A 236 7.38 -15.69 11.87
N SER A 237 6.46 -15.35 12.76
CA SER A 237 5.10 -15.92 12.74
C SER A 237 4.30 -15.55 11.49
N HIS A 238 4.71 -14.53 10.78
CA HIS A 238 4.07 -14.08 9.53
C HIS A 238 4.38 -14.98 8.33
N PHE A 239 5.44 -15.77 8.38
CA PHE A 239 5.93 -16.55 7.24
C PHE A 239 5.68 -18.04 7.42
N PRO A 240 5.25 -18.76 6.37
CA PRO A 240 5.11 -20.21 6.42
C PRO A 240 6.48 -20.88 6.62
N PRO A 241 6.58 -21.92 7.45
CA PRO A 241 7.81 -22.67 7.70
C PRO A 241 8.09 -23.65 6.55
N PHE A 242 8.48 -23.16 5.37
CA PHE A 242 8.80 -24.02 4.23
C PHE A 242 10.05 -24.86 4.48
N HIS A 243 10.00 -26.12 4.03
CA HIS A 243 11.19 -26.97 4.01
C HIS A 243 12.25 -26.38 3.06
N PRO A 244 13.56 -26.42 3.41
CA PRO A 244 14.62 -25.91 2.52
C PRO A 244 14.59 -26.51 1.11
N GLU A 245 14.19 -27.77 0.97
CA GLU A 245 14.05 -28.47 -0.32
C GLU A 245 12.92 -27.89 -1.21
N ALA A 246 11.98 -27.15 -0.62
CA ALA A 246 10.94 -26.49 -1.40
C ALA A 246 11.45 -25.39 -2.31
N LEU A 247 12.70 -24.92 -2.09
CA LEU A 247 13.34 -23.82 -2.84
C LEU A 247 12.49 -22.55 -2.93
N ILE A 248 11.62 -22.31 -1.94
CA ILE A 248 10.74 -21.14 -1.88
C ILE A 248 11.47 -20.02 -1.14
N ARG A 249 11.44 -18.81 -1.71
CA ARG A 249 11.94 -17.58 -1.10
C ARG A 249 10.78 -16.75 -0.59
N CYS A 250 10.66 -16.63 0.74
CA CYS A 250 9.67 -15.73 1.36
C CYS A 250 10.15 -14.28 1.30
N GLY A 251 9.20 -13.36 1.16
CA GLY A 251 9.51 -11.94 1.23
C GLY A 251 8.29 -11.07 1.54
N GLU A 252 8.56 -9.81 1.87
CA GLU A 252 7.54 -8.81 2.13
C GLU A 252 7.95 -7.43 1.59
N ALA A 253 6.99 -6.49 1.55
CA ALA A 253 7.20 -5.12 1.11
C ALA A 253 6.61 -4.13 2.12
N THR A 254 7.47 -3.45 2.85
CA THR A 254 7.13 -2.29 3.69
C THR A 254 7.95 -1.09 3.23
N PRO A 255 7.39 -0.23 2.37
CA PRO A 255 8.14 0.82 1.70
C PRO A 255 8.74 1.88 2.62
N ASN A 256 8.26 1.98 3.86
CA ASN A 256 8.78 2.92 4.86
C ASN A 256 10.17 2.53 5.38
N TYR A 257 10.59 1.28 5.23
CA TYR A 257 11.89 0.83 5.70
C TYR A 257 13.04 1.58 5.03
N PHE A 258 12.86 2.00 3.77
CA PHE A 258 13.90 2.73 3.06
C PHE A 258 14.34 4.00 3.77
N GLN A 259 13.39 4.76 4.30
CA GLN A 259 13.63 6.04 4.98
C GLN A 259 13.99 5.89 6.46
N LEU A 260 13.81 4.70 7.05
CA LEU A 260 14.03 4.45 8.47
C LEU A 260 15.52 4.54 8.80
N PRO A 261 15.98 5.45 9.67
CA PRO A 261 17.41 5.58 10.02
C PRO A 261 17.98 4.31 10.63
N GLU A 262 17.23 3.65 11.53
CA GLU A 262 17.61 2.41 12.22
C GLU A 262 17.38 1.16 11.35
N GLY A 263 16.71 1.31 10.22
CA GLY A 263 16.33 0.21 9.33
C GLY A 263 17.49 -0.67 8.90
N PRO A 264 18.62 -0.11 8.40
CA PRO A 264 19.75 -0.90 7.97
C PRO A 264 20.36 -1.76 9.10
N GLU A 265 20.48 -1.21 10.31
CA GLU A 265 21.03 -1.94 11.47
C GLU A 265 20.09 -3.06 11.91
N ARG A 266 18.79 -2.79 12.05
CA ARG A 266 17.78 -3.78 12.45
C ARG A 266 17.68 -4.93 11.43
N VAL A 267 17.66 -4.60 10.14
CA VAL A 267 17.61 -5.61 9.07
C VAL A 267 18.88 -6.45 9.07
N ARG A 268 20.07 -5.83 9.17
CA ARG A 268 21.34 -6.57 9.23
C ARG A 268 21.42 -7.49 10.45
N ALA A 269 20.91 -7.05 11.60
CA ALA A 269 20.91 -7.85 12.84
C ALA A 269 20.03 -9.11 12.73
N LEU A 270 18.86 -8.99 12.10
CA LEU A 270 17.91 -10.10 12.03
C LEU A 270 17.99 -10.89 10.71
N LEU A 271 18.28 -10.23 9.60
CA LEU A 271 18.24 -10.80 8.25
C LEU A 271 19.57 -10.55 7.52
N PRO A 272 20.71 -11.01 8.01
CA PRO A 272 22.03 -10.68 7.44
C PRO A 272 22.23 -11.18 6.00
N GLN A 273 21.42 -12.14 5.54
CA GLN A 273 21.50 -12.73 4.20
C GLN A 273 20.35 -12.31 3.28
N ALA A 274 19.37 -11.50 3.75
CA ALA A 274 18.23 -11.12 2.94
C ALA A 274 18.63 -10.26 1.75
N ARG A 275 18.04 -10.53 0.58
CA ARG A 275 18.16 -9.70 -0.61
C ARG A 275 17.24 -8.49 -0.48
N LEU A 276 17.79 -7.31 -0.73
CA LEU A 276 17.08 -6.03 -0.52
C LEU A 276 16.79 -5.37 -1.87
N ILE A 277 15.55 -4.92 -2.07
CA ILE A 277 15.12 -4.27 -3.31
C ILE A 277 14.61 -2.87 -2.97
N VAL A 278 15.11 -1.88 -3.70
CA VAL A 278 14.62 -0.49 -3.64
C VAL A 278 14.14 -0.09 -5.03
N LEU A 279 12.90 0.39 -5.10
CA LEU A 279 12.28 0.88 -6.32
C LEU A 279 12.12 2.39 -6.21
N LEU A 280 13.04 3.15 -6.81
CA LEU A 280 13.04 4.60 -6.85
C LEU A 280 12.13 5.10 -7.98
N ARG A 281 11.42 6.18 -7.73
CA ARG A 281 10.56 6.88 -8.70
C ARG A 281 11.05 8.31 -8.90
N ASP A 282 10.63 8.96 -9.99
CA ASP A 282 10.80 10.41 -10.11
C ASP A 282 10.37 11.10 -8.82
N PRO A 283 11.25 11.91 -8.18
CA PRO A 283 11.02 12.41 -6.84
C PRO A 283 9.79 13.32 -6.72
N LEU A 284 9.54 14.19 -7.73
CA LEU A 284 8.39 15.08 -7.73
C LEU A 284 7.10 14.30 -7.92
N GLN A 285 7.07 13.38 -8.89
CA GLN A 285 5.90 12.52 -9.13
C GLN A 285 5.59 11.64 -7.90
N ARG A 286 6.61 11.17 -7.19
CA ARG A 286 6.43 10.44 -5.95
C ARG A 286 5.83 11.32 -4.86
N ALA A 287 6.36 12.55 -4.67
CA ALA A 287 5.87 13.50 -3.67
C ALA A 287 4.39 13.86 -3.92
N LEU A 288 4.04 14.18 -5.16
CA LEU A 288 2.66 14.47 -5.56
C LEU A 288 1.72 13.28 -5.32
N SER A 289 2.16 12.07 -5.67
CA SER A 289 1.38 10.85 -5.42
C SER A 289 1.20 10.57 -3.92
N TRP A 290 2.19 10.94 -3.09
CA TRP A 290 2.08 10.81 -1.64
C TRP A 290 1.13 11.85 -1.05
N LEU A 291 1.20 13.09 -1.49
CA LEU A 291 0.27 14.14 -1.08
C LEU A 291 -1.20 13.76 -1.39
N GLN A 292 -1.45 13.22 -2.59
CA GLN A 292 -2.78 12.70 -2.93
C GLN A 292 -3.20 11.56 -2.00
N HIS A 293 -2.28 10.66 -1.64
CA HIS A 293 -2.54 9.58 -0.69
C HIS A 293 -2.92 10.13 0.69
N LEU A 294 -2.18 11.12 1.20
CA LEU A 294 -2.47 11.76 2.48
C LEU A 294 -3.84 12.42 2.50
N ARG A 295 -4.19 13.11 1.42
CA ARG A 295 -5.51 13.76 1.30
C ARG A 295 -6.65 12.75 1.23
N ARG A 296 -6.45 11.67 0.48
CA ARG A 296 -7.49 10.66 0.26
C ARG A 296 -7.68 9.73 1.45
N TYR A 297 -6.61 9.34 2.13
CA TYR A 297 -6.66 8.24 3.09
C TYR A 297 -6.35 8.64 4.53
N GLU A 298 -5.77 9.82 4.73
CA GLU A 298 -5.32 10.28 6.04
C GLU A 298 -5.97 11.60 6.46
N GLY A 299 -6.95 12.06 5.70
CA GLY A 299 -7.73 13.25 6.03
C GLY A 299 -6.94 14.55 5.95
N LEU A 300 -5.80 14.61 5.24
CA LEU A 300 -5.03 15.84 5.09
C LEU A 300 -5.84 16.88 4.31
N GLN A 301 -6.10 18.02 4.93
CA GLN A 301 -6.81 19.15 4.34
C GLN A 301 -5.85 20.26 3.94
N GLY A 302 -6.29 21.14 3.06
CA GLY A 302 -5.54 22.32 2.64
C GLY A 302 -5.24 22.36 1.14
N ASP A 303 -4.74 23.51 0.69
CA ASP A 303 -4.31 23.70 -0.69
C ASP A 303 -3.00 22.93 -0.94
N PRO A 304 -2.92 22.06 -1.97
CA PRO A 304 -1.73 21.28 -2.28
C PRO A 304 -0.47 22.10 -2.49
N ALA A 305 -0.57 23.25 -3.17
CA ALA A 305 0.57 24.11 -3.45
C ALA A 305 1.09 24.76 -2.15
N ALA A 306 0.20 25.23 -1.29
CA ALA A 306 0.58 25.82 0.00
C ALA A 306 1.23 24.79 0.93
N LEU A 307 0.71 23.56 0.99
CA LEU A 307 1.29 22.48 1.79
C LEU A 307 2.71 22.12 1.32
N LEU A 308 2.92 21.98 0.02
CA LEU A 308 4.24 21.67 -0.53
C LEU A 308 5.23 22.84 -0.39
N LEU A 309 4.76 24.08 -0.53
CA LEU A 309 5.59 25.27 -0.31
C LEU A 309 6.07 25.34 1.14
N GLN A 310 5.15 25.17 2.09
CA GLN A 310 5.50 25.14 3.52
C GLN A 310 6.53 24.05 3.84
N GLU A 311 6.34 22.84 3.30
CA GLU A 311 7.28 21.74 3.51
C GLU A 311 8.65 22.03 2.87
N CYS A 312 8.67 22.64 1.67
CA CYS A 312 9.90 23.05 1.00
C CYS A 312 10.69 24.06 1.84
N ASP A 313 10.01 25.10 2.34
CA ASP A 313 10.62 26.10 3.23
C ASP A 313 11.23 25.46 4.48
N GLN A 314 10.51 24.54 5.11
CA GLN A 314 11.00 23.82 6.30
C GLN A 314 12.24 22.97 6.00
N LEU A 315 12.25 22.25 4.87
CA LEU A 315 13.39 21.41 4.49
C LEU A 315 14.63 22.24 4.13
N GLU A 316 14.46 23.36 3.41
CA GLU A 316 15.56 24.28 3.09
C GLU A 316 16.12 24.93 4.36
N GLN A 317 15.25 25.34 5.29
CA GLN A 317 15.68 25.88 6.59
C GLN A 317 16.47 24.85 7.40
N LEU A 318 15.96 23.61 7.50
CA LEU A 318 16.65 22.53 8.20
C LEU A 318 18.02 22.24 7.56
N GLN A 319 18.07 22.15 6.24
CA GLN A 319 19.32 21.90 5.52
C GLN A 319 20.36 23.01 5.75
N ASN A 320 19.93 24.27 5.76
CA ASN A 320 20.83 25.41 5.96
C ASN A 320 21.30 25.52 7.40
N ALA A 321 20.45 25.20 8.38
CA ALA A 321 20.77 25.28 9.79
C ALA A 321 21.61 24.10 10.29
N ASP A 322 21.28 22.89 9.88
CA ASP A 322 21.95 21.65 10.28
C ASP A 322 21.86 20.58 9.16
N PRO A 323 22.83 20.59 8.21
CA PRO A 323 22.87 19.58 7.14
C PRO A 323 22.96 18.13 7.66
N ALA A 324 23.62 17.90 8.80
CA ALA A 324 23.72 16.57 9.38
C ALA A 324 22.38 16.09 9.94
N ALA A 325 21.63 16.95 10.60
CA ALA A 325 20.27 16.65 11.05
C ALA A 325 19.32 16.40 9.87
N PHE A 326 19.49 17.14 8.76
CA PHE A 326 18.73 16.87 7.54
C PHE A 326 19.05 15.46 6.98
N GLU A 327 20.31 15.08 6.87
CA GLU A 327 20.71 13.76 6.40
C GLU A 327 20.33 12.62 7.36
N ALA A 328 20.32 12.88 8.66
CA ALA A 328 19.86 11.95 9.68
C ALA A 328 18.33 11.86 9.80
N SER A 329 17.59 12.80 9.20
CA SER A 329 16.14 12.81 9.28
C SER A 329 15.56 11.57 8.60
N GLY A 330 14.67 10.89 9.31
CA GLY A 330 13.89 9.81 8.78
C GLY A 330 12.54 10.28 8.29
N PHE A 331 11.75 9.34 7.79
CA PHE A 331 10.38 9.62 7.40
C PHE A 331 9.60 10.19 8.59
N ARG A 332 9.08 11.40 8.44
CA ARG A 332 8.21 12.05 9.42
C ARG A 332 6.86 12.36 8.78
N TRP A 333 5.83 11.99 9.45
CA TRP A 333 4.46 12.28 9.03
C TRP A 333 4.08 13.75 9.31
N PRO A 334 3.37 14.44 8.43
CA PRO A 334 2.92 14.11 7.07
C PRO A 334 3.85 14.72 6.00
N ASN A 335 4.95 14.10 5.64
CA ASN A 335 5.99 14.70 4.81
C ASN A 335 6.00 14.09 3.40
N ALA A 336 5.70 14.90 2.36
CA ALA A 336 5.70 14.47 0.99
C ALA A 336 7.08 14.61 0.32
N LEU A 337 7.81 15.70 0.57
CA LEU A 337 9.08 15.99 -0.08
C LEU A 337 10.25 15.20 0.53
N LEU A 338 10.35 15.15 1.85
CA LEU A 338 11.45 14.44 2.52
C LEU A 338 11.51 12.97 2.10
N GLY A 339 10.35 12.30 1.96
CA GLY A 339 10.27 10.94 1.48
C GLY A 339 10.76 10.74 0.04
N SER A 340 10.98 11.83 -0.71
CA SER A 340 11.57 11.85 -2.05
C SER A 340 13.06 12.24 -2.06
N CYS A 341 13.66 12.51 -0.89
CA CYS A 341 15.10 12.77 -0.75
C CYS A 341 15.84 11.43 -0.56
N TYR A 342 16.32 10.83 -1.64
CA TYR A 342 16.80 9.46 -1.64
C TYR A 342 18.29 9.28 -1.32
N ASN A 343 19.11 10.32 -1.45
CA ASN A 343 20.56 10.18 -1.36
C ASN A 343 21.02 9.67 0.02
N ALA A 344 20.57 10.31 1.10
CA ALA A 344 20.97 9.92 2.45
C ALA A 344 20.47 8.51 2.84
N PRO A 345 19.17 8.16 2.64
CA PRO A 345 18.71 6.80 2.89
C PRO A 345 19.49 5.74 2.11
N LEU A 346 19.72 5.96 0.81
CA LEU A 346 20.42 4.96 0.00
C LEU A 346 21.87 4.76 0.44
N ARG A 347 22.59 5.84 0.80
CA ARG A 347 23.94 5.73 1.37
C ARG A 347 23.95 4.92 2.65
N ARG A 348 23.00 5.12 3.56
CA ARG A 348 22.86 4.33 4.79
C ARG A 348 22.69 2.84 4.50
N TRP A 349 21.82 2.49 3.55
CA TRP A 349 21.62 1.09 3.15
C TRP A 349 22.86 0.50 2.50
N GLN A 350 23.53 1.20 1.56
CA GLN A 350 24.74 0.71 0.91
C GLN A 350 25.92 0.53 1.88
N ALA A 351 26.02 1.38 2.91
CA ALA A 351 27.05 1.25 3.94
C ALA A 351 26.81 0.06 4.89
N ALA A 352 25.56 -0.36 5.04
CA ALA A 352 25.19 -1.39 6.02
C ALA A 352 25.20 -2.82 5.46
N VAL A 353 25.10 -3.00 4.14
CA VAL A 353 24.99 -4.33 3.52
C VAL A 353 26.10 -4.59 2.52
N PRO A 354 26.51 -5.87 2.32
CA PRO A 354 27.53 -6.22 1.35
C PRO A 354 27.16 -5.83 -0.09
N PRO A 355 28.16 -5.51 -0.94
CA PRO A 355 27.92 -5.32 -2.36
C PRO A 355 27.19 -6.52 -2.96
N GLY A 356 26.18 -6.25 -3.82
CA GLY A 356 25.35 -7.29 -4.44
C GLY A 356 24.18 -7.80 -3.60
N GLN A 357 24.01 -7.33 -2.37
CA GLN A 357 22.84 -7.66 -1.54
C GLN A 357 21.69 -6.65 -1.70
N LEU A 358 21.96 -5.46 -2.25
CA LEU A 358 20.99 -4.40 -2.50
C LEU A 358 20.82 -4.16 -4.00
N LEU A 359 19.61 -4.32 -4.50
CA LEU A 359 19.22 -4.04 -5.88
C LEU A 359 18.42 -2.72 -5.92
N VAL A 360 18.92 -1.74 -6.66
CA VAL A 360 18.26 -0.44 -6.85
C VAL A 360 17.71 -0.37 -8.27
N LEU A 361 16.42 -0.10 -8.41
CA LEU A 361 15.70 -0.05 -9.68
C LEU A 361 14.92 1.26 -9.81
N ARG A 362 14.53 1.59 -11.04
CA ARG A 362 13.62 2.71 -11.32
C ARG A 362 12.19 2.20 -11.52
N SER A 363 11.25 2.89 -10.91
CA SER A 363 9.80 2.66 -11.09
C SER A 363 9.40 2.76 -12.57
N GLU A 364 9.95 3.75 -13.26
CA GLU A 364 9.70 4.00 -14.68
C GLU A 364 10.13 2.80 -15.55
N GLN A 365 11.27 2.18 -15.23
CA GLN A 365 11.75 0.96 -15.91
C GLN A 365 10.85 -0.24 -15.64
N LEU A 366 10.42 -0.41 -14.39
CA LEU A 366 9.52 -1.51 -14.02
C LEU A 366 8.23 -1.47 -14.85
N PHE A 367 7.66 -0.28 -15.08
CA PHE A 367 6.42 -0.15 -15.85
C PHE A 367 6.64 -0.09 -17.38
N ALA A 368 7.79 0.38 -17.85
CA ALA A 368 8.11 0.40 -19.28
C ALA A 368 8.54 -0.97 -19.82
N ALA A 369 9.26 -1.76 -19.02
CA ALA A 369 9.78 -3.06 -19.40
C ALA A 369 9.59 -4.09 -18.24
N PRO A 370 8.34 -4.44 -17.89
CA PRO A 370 8.06 -5.24 -16.70
C PRO A 370 8.67 -6.64 -16.77
N GLN A 371 8.62 -7.32 -17.91
CA GLN A 371 9.18 -8.68 -18.08
C GLN A 371 10.69 -8.69 -17.82
N ALA A 372 11.45 -7.79 -18.46
CA ALA A 372 12.90 -7.72 -18.31
C ALA A 372 13.31 -7.36 -16.87
N THR A 373 12.57 -6.42 -16.25
CA THR A 373 12.82 -6.03 -14.86
C THR A 373 12.54 -7.18 -13.88
N LEU A 374 11.47 -7.93 -14.07
CA LEU A 374 11.13 -9.08 -13.23
C LEU A 374 12.13 -10.23 -13.42
N GLN A 375 12.62 -10.48 -14.64
CA GLN A 375 13.71 -11.44 -14.90
C GLN A 375 14.99 -11.05 -14.13
N GLN A 376 15.34 -9.76 -14.15
CA GLN A 376 16.49 -9.25 -13.38
C GLN A 376 16.29 -9.46 -11.87
N ILE A 377 15.09 -9.16 -11.35
CA ILE A 377 14.77 -9.37 -9.94
C ILE A 377 14.80 -10.85 -9.58
N ALA A 378 14.25 -11.73 -10.41
CA ALA A 378 14.28 -13.18 -10.19
C ALA A 378 15.71 -13.72 -10.13
N ALA A 379 16.56 -13.31 -11.07
CA ALA A 379 17.99 -13.64 -11.05
C ALA A 379 18.68 -13.12 -9.78
N PHE A 380 18.39 -11.87 -9.38
CA PHE A 380 18.89 -11.29 -8.14
C PHE A 380 18.43 -12.08 -6.90
N LEU A 381 17.16 -12.54 -6.86
CA LEU A 381 16.62 -13.35 -5.76
C LEU A 381 17.11 -14.81 -5.78
N GLY A 382 17.79 -15.25 -6.85
CA GLY A 382 18.29 -16.61 -6.99
C GLY A 382 17.19 -17.64 -7.26
N VAL A 383 16.15 -17.23 -8.02
CA VAL A 383 15.06 -18.08 -8.50
C VAL A 383 15.06 -18.12 -10.04
N ALA A 384 14.25 -18.98 -10.65
CA ALA A 384 14.20 -19.13 -12.11
C ALA A 384 13.85 -17.81 -12.79
N SER A 385 14.78 -17.21 -13.53
CA SER A 385 14.59 -15.90 -14.17
C SER A 385 13.73 -15.97 -15.44
N GLN A 386 13.70 -17.12 -16.13
CA GLN A 386 12.93 -17.36 -17.35
C GLN A 386 11.49 -17.83 -17.03
N TRP A 387 10.78 -17.08 -16.18
CA TRP A 387 9.42 -17.35 -15.82
C TRP A 387 8.45 -16.56 -16.72
N PRO A 388 7.35 -17.15 -17.23
CA PRO A 388 6.33 -16.43 -17.99
C PRO A 388 5.41 -15.67 -17.02
N TRP A 389 5.66 -14.37 -16.81
CA TRP A 389 4.96 -13.58 -15.80
C TRP A 389 3.48 -13.29 -16.12
N GLY A 390 3.02 -13.56 -17.35
CA GLY A 390 1.62 -13.33 -17.76
C GLY A 390 1.26 -11.85 -17.84
N ASP A 391 -0.02 -11.55 -17.63
CA ASP A 391 -0.51 -10.17 -17.55
C ASP A 391 -0.06 -9.50 -16.27
N LEU A 392 0.45 -8.28 -16.40
CA LEU A 392 1.04 -7.50 -15.32
C LEU A 392 0.31 -6.15 -15.16
N PRO A 393 -0.97 -6.16 -14.76
CA PRO A 393 -1.72 -4.92 -14.56
C PRO A 393 -1.12 -4.12 -13.40
N PRO A 394 -1.02 -2.79 -13.52
CA PRO A 394 -0.56 -1.98 -12.41
C PRO A 394 -1.59 -1.96 -11.28
N PHE A 395 -1.12 -2.09 -10.02
CA PHE A 395 -1.95 -2.01 -8.82
C PHE A 395 -1.90 -0.61 -8.20
N ASN A 396 -2.99 -0.19 -7.56
CA ASN A 396 -3.11 1.08 -6.83
C ASN A 396 -2.78 2.33 -7.67
N VAL A 397 -3.20 2.34 -8.92
CA VAL A 397 -3.11 3.53 -9.78
C VAL A 397 -4.05 4.60 -9.23
N SER A 398 -3.55 5.83 -9.03
CA SER A 398 -4.41 6.94 -8.64
C SER A 398 -5.46 7.19 -9.72
N PRO A 399 -6.75 7.29 -9.37
CA PRO A 399 -7.79 7.61 -10.35
C PRO A 399 -7.73 9.07 -10.84
N GLN A 400 -7.04 9.93 -10.11
CA GLN A 400 -6.92 11.36 -10.41
C GLN A 400 -5.50 11.71 -10.82
N PRO A 401 -5.30 12.63 -11.78
CA PRO A 401 -4.01 13.23 -12.02
C PRO A 401 -3.55 14.03 -10.78
N PRO A 402 -2.25 14.27 -10.62
CA PRO A 402 -1.77 15.15 -9.57
C PRO A 402 -2.35 16.55 -9.75
N PRO A 403 -2.59 17.30 -8.64
CA PRO A 403 -3.09 18.66 -8.72
C PRO A 403 -2.10 19.53 -9.51
N PRO A 404 -2.58 20.46 -10.35
CA PRO A 404 -1.71 21.40 -11.00
C PRO A 404 -1.02 22.31 -9.97
N LEU A 405 0.27 22.53 -10.16
CA LEU A 405 1.06 23.43 -9.32
C LEU A 405 1.51 24.64 -10.11
N PRO A 406 1.71 25.82 -9.48
CA PRO A 406 2.37 26.96 -10.11
C PRO A 406 3.75 26.60 -10.65
N ALA A 407 4.11 27.10 -11.83
CA ALA A 407 5.38 26.75 -12.50
C ALA A 407 6.61 27.09 -11.66
N GLU A 408 6.60 28.21 -10.94
CA GLU A 408 7.69 28.62 -10.04
C GLU A 408 7.87 27.61 -8.88
N LEU A 409 6.77 27.15 -8.30
CA LEU A 409 6.81 26.13 -7.26
C LEU A 409 7.34 24.80 -7.81
N CYS A 410 6.88 24.36 -8.98
CA CYS A 410 7.42 23.16 -9.63
C CYS A 410 8.94 23.24 -9.77
N SER A 411 9.47 24.34 -10.34
CA SER A 411 10.90 24.53 -10.54
C SER A 411 11.69 24.50 -9.23
N ARG A 412 11.15 25.12 -8.19
CA ARG A 412 11.78 25.12 -6.87
C ARG A 412 11.82 23.72 -6.24
N LEU A 413 10.70 22.97 -6.31
CA LEU A 413 10.61 21.60 -5.83
C LEU A 413 11.55 20.66 -6.59
N GLU A 414 11.61 20.78 -7.92
CA GLU A 414 12.52 20.00 -8.77
C GLU A 414 13.98 20.24 -8.39
N LEU A 415 14.37 21.48 -8.18
CA LEU A 415 15.74 21.83 -7.79
C LEU A 415 16.10 21.24 -6.41
N LEU A 416 15.21 21.37 -5.41
CA LEU A 416 15.38 20.76 -4.09
C LEU A 416 15.54 19.25 -4.20
N LEU A 417 14.60 18.60 -4.87
CA LEU A 417 14.55 17.16 -4.98
C LEU A 417 15.71 16.60 -5.83
N GLN A 418 16.12 17.29 -6.88
CA GLN A 418 17.28 16.91 -7.69
C GLN A 418 18.56 16.90 -6.84
N ARG A 419 18.78 17.94 -6.03
CA ARG A 419 19.94 18.01 -5.10
C ARG A 419 20.02 16.80 -4.19
N HIS A 420 18.88 16.31 -3.69
CA HIS A 420 18.81 15.24 -2.69
C HIS A 420 18.51 13.85 -3.24
N SER A 421 18.38 13.69 -4.58
CA SER A 421 18.00 12.41 -5.17
C SER A 421 18.80 12.01 -6.41
N ALA A 422 19.46 12.94 -7.11
CA ALA A 422 20.12 12.66 -8.39
C ALA A 422 21.17 11.55 -8.30
N TRP A 423 22.00 11.58 -7.24
CA TRP A 423 22.99 10.53 -7.02
C TRP A 423 22.31 9.16 -6.81
N ALA A 424 21.29 9.07 -5.97
CA ALA A 424 20.57 7.81 -5.72
C ALA A 424 19.93 7.26 -7.00
N LEU A 425 19.35 8.14 -7.82
CA LEU A 425 18.76 7.77 -9.10
C LEU A 425 19.79 7.23 -10.11
N SER A 426 21.04 7.73 -10.05
CA SER A 426 22.13 7.22 -10.89
C SER A 426 22.67 5.85 -10.46
N GLN A 427 22.31 5.38 -9.25
CA GLN A 427 22.68 4.05 -8.75
C GLN A 427 21.73 2.95 -9.25
N ALA A 428 20.63 3.30 -9.89
CA ALA A 428 19.68 2.31 -10.40
C ALA A 428 20.30 1.51 -11.56
N VAL A 429 20.18 0.21 -11.47
CA VAL A 429 20.65 -0.71 -12.52
C VAL A 429 19.65 -0.74 -13.67
N VAL A 430 20.11 -0.50 -14.88
CA VAL A 430 19.30 -0.63 -16.10
C VAL A 430 19.25 -2.12 -16.46
N PRO A 431 18.07 -2.73 -16.70
CA PRO A 431 18.00 -4.08 -17.24
C PRO A 431 18.77 -4.15 -18.55
N ALA A 432 19.55 -5.23 -18.73
CA ALA A 432 20.14 -5.49 -20.04
C ALA A 432 19.01 -5.52 -21.08
N ALA A 433 19.20 -4.81 -22.20
CA ALA A 433 18.27 -4.90 -23.31
C ALA A 433 18.13 -6.39 -23.66
N ALA A 434 16.89 -6.88 -23.76
CA ALA A 434 16.68 -8.22 -24.29
C ALA A 434 17.20 -8.17 -25.73
N ASP A 435 18.35 -8.83 -25.95
CA ASP A 435 18.86 -9.03 -27.30
C ASP A 435 17.76 -9.72 -28.08
N GLY A 436 17.20 -8.97 -29.05
CA GLY A 436 16.14 -9.47 -29.91
C GLY A 436 16.65 -10.67 -30.71
N HIS A 437 16.07 -11.82 -30.41
CA HIS A 437 16.09 -13.01 -31.27
C HIS A 437 14.66 -13.43 -31.57
#